data_1fa7d3619613fd2076a4c60e83391308
#
_entry.id   1fa7d3619613fd2076a4c60e83391308
#
_cell.length_a   1.000
_cell.length_b   1.000
_cell.length_c   1.000
_cell.angle_alpha   90.00
_cell.angle_beta   90.00
_cell.angle_gamma   90.00
#
_symmetry.space_group_name_H-M   'P 1'
#
loop_
_entity.id
_entity.type
_entity.pdbx_description
1 polymer ?
#
loop_
_entity_poly.entity_id
_entity_poly.type
_entity_poly.pdbx_seq_one_letter_code
_entity_poly.pdbx_strand_id
1 'polypeptide(L)'
;MVAVNDATSSMVGDETGEEVKNETDETDEFGDRILDLSCGSGEVTAALVAAGVPLRRIDACDPYTHEAFSNRLGMQCERWSFEDVANGEIADRRWRTIVCSFAMHLCSKDYLPTLCMMLACSAKHLVILTPHKRPEIDVAWGGFTLHRREVRDKYWRIRLRWYSTDAPVDDDAVEGDDDDDLE
;
A
#
# COMPACT_ATOMS: atom_id res chain seq x y z
N MET A 1 26.53 -35.51 -61.94
CA MET A 1 25.43 -36.23 -62.58
C MET A 1 24.17 -35.79 -61.94
N VAL A 2 23.37 -35.01 -62.66
CA VAL A 2 21.93 -34.89 -62.70
C VAL A 2 21.31 -34.20 -61.43
N ALA A 3 21.02 -32.92 -61.44
CA ALA A 3 19.81 -32.26 -62.02
C ALA A 3 18.55 -32.82 -61.38
N VAL A 4 17.53 -32.12 -61.06
CA VAL A 4 16.74 -31.02 -61.65
C VAL A 4 15.69 -30.55 -60.66
N ASN A 5 15.37 -29.26 -60.65
CA ASN A 5 14.06 -28.59 -60.70
C ASN A 5 12.94 -29.07 -59.74
N ASP A 6 12.01 -28.31 -59.32
CA ASP A 6 11.38 -27.13 -59.89
C ASP A 6 10.40 -26.53 -58.83
N ALA A 7 10.31 -25.26 -58.88
CA ALA A 7 9.14 -24.41 -58.98
C ALA A 7 8.00 -24.44 -57.96
N THR A 8 7.78 -23.24 -57.53
CA THR A 8 6.49 -22.48 -57.47
C THR A 8 5.54 -22.76 -56.29
N SER A 9 5.25 -21.81 -55.52
CA SER A 9 4.10 -20.96 -55.67
C SER A 9 3.92 -20.05 -54.48
N SER A 10 3.80 -18.80 -54.76
CA SER A 10 3.28 -17.67 -53.97
C SER A 10 2.03 -18.04 -53.17
N MET A 11 2.00 -17.65 -51.88
CA MET A 11 0.79 -17.09 -51.31
C MET A 11 1.17 -15.99 -50.36
N VAL A 12 0.78 -14.80 -50.72
CA VAL A 12 0.72 -13.56 -49.94
C VAL A 12 -0.29 -13.79 -48.84
N GLY A 13 0.16 -13.77 -47.62
CA GLY A 13 -0.66 -13.66 -46.43
C GLY A 13 -0.37 -12.29 -45.82
N ASP A 14 -1.30 -11.38 -46.01
CA ASP A 14 -1.41 -10.09 -45.38
C ASP A 14 -1.71 -10.32 -43.90
N GLU A 15 -0.68 -10.34 -43.07
CA GLU A 15 -0.84 -10.25 -41.58
C GLU A 15 -0.72 -8.78 -41.22
N THR A 16 -1.88 -8.13 -41.12
CA THR A 16 -2.06 -6.88 -40.40
C THR A 16 -1.70 -7.12 -38.94
N GLY A 17 -0.43 -6.89 -38.62
CA GLY A 17 0.02 -6.81 -37.25
C GLY A 17 -0.68 -5.62 -36.57
N GLU A 18 -1.70 -5.90 -35.78
CA GLU A 18 -2.13 -4.95 -34.77
C GLU A 18 -0.95 -4.75 -33.81
N GLU A 19 -0.27 -3.59 -34.00
CA GLU A 19 0.60 -3.05 -32.96
C GLU A 19 -0.27 -2.82 -31.72
N VAL A 20 -0.17 -3.73 -30.76
CA VAL A 20 -0.58 -3.47 -29.41
C VAL A 20 0.28 -2.31 -28.93
N LYS A 21 -0.28 -1.11 -28.98
CA LYS A 21 0.27 0.06 -28.32
C LYS A 21 0.31 -0.31 -26.85
N ASN A 22 1.50 -0.67 -26.37
CA ASN A 22 1.81 -0.57 -24.98
C ASN A 22 1.60 0.89 -24.61
N GLU A 23 0.49 1.17 -23.93
CA GLU A 23 0.32 2.41 -23.21
C GLU A 23 1.54 2.51 -22.30
N THR A 24 2.40 3.48 -22.61
CA THR A 24 3.55 3.82 -21.80
C THR A 24 2.99 4.18 -20.44
N ASP A 25 3.22 3.29 -19.49
CA ASP A 25 3.03 3.49 -18.07
C ASP A 25 3.64 4.85 -17.72
N GLU A 26 2.79 5.86 -17.53
CA GLU A 26 3.21 7.13 -16.93
C GLU A 26 3.91 6.73 -15.65
N THR A 27 5.20 7.01 -15.55
CA THR A 27 6.04 6.56 -14.43
C THR A 27 5.41 7.06 -13.15
N ASP A 28 4.65 6.16 -12.50
CA ASP A 28 3.97 6.43 -11.26
C ASP A 28 5.02 6.90 -10.25
N GLU A 29 4.95 8.17 -9.85
CA GLU A 29 5.91 8.82 -8.95
C GLU A 29 6.11 8.07 -7.63
N PHE A 30 5.11 7.27 -7.23
CA PHE A 30 5.13 6.47 -6.01
C PHE A 30 5.85 5.11 -6.18
N GLY A 31 6.12 4.69 -7.43
CA GLY A 31 6.77 3.40 -7.69
C GLY A 31 5.96 2.22 -7.14
N ASP A 32 6.65 1.15 -6.73
CA ASP A 32 6.04 -0.10 -6.30
C ASP A 32 6.46 -0.54 -4.88
N ARG A 33 7.08 0.37 -4.12
CA ARG A 33 7.56 0.12 -2.75
C ARG A 33 6.42 0.18 -1.73
N ILE A 34 6.61 -0.52 -0.62
CA ILE A 34 5.70 -0.56 0.52
C ILE A 34 6.46 -0.12 1.76
N LEU A 35 5.84 0.71 2.59
CA LEU A 35 6.34 1.01 3.93
C LEU A 35 5.49 0.29 4.98
N ASP A 36 6.14 -0.51 5.82
CA ASP A 36 5.57 -1.08 7.05
C ASP A 36 5.81 -0.07 8.18
N LEU A 37 4.82 0.79 8.42
CA LEU A 37 4.88 1.89 9.38
C LEU A 37 4.52 1.40 10.80
N SER A 38 5.42 1.59 11.75
CA SER A 38 5.34 1.01 13.10
C SER A 38 5.27 -0.51 13.03
N CYS A 39 6.29 -1.08 12.41
CA CYS A 39 6.33 -2.46 11.95
C CYS A 39 6.37 -3.52 13.06
N GLY A 40 6.55 -3.12 14.32
CA GLY A 40 6.69 -4.07 15.43
C GLY A 40 7.87 -5.02 15.22
N SER A 41 7.64 -6.31 15.39
CA SER A 41 8.65 -7.34 15.07
C SER A 41 8.61 -7.81 13.61
N GLY A 42 7.81 -7.16 12.74
CA GLY A 42 7.75 -7.43 11.30
C GLY A 42 6.68 -8.45 10.90
N GLU A 43 5.55 -8.49 11.59
CA GLU A 43 4.45 -9.39 11.27
C GLU A 43 3.85 -9.08 9.90
N VAL A 44 3.62 -7.80 9.58
CA VAL A 44 3.11 -7.36 8.28
C VAL A 44 4.14 -7.64 7.19
N THR A 45 5.40 -7.27 7.40
CA THR A 45 6.49 -7.56 6.47
C THR A 45 6.59 -9.06 6.16
N ALA A 46 6.53 -9.91 7.19
CA ALA A 46 6.56 -11.36 7.00
C ALA A 46 5.34 -11.86 6.21
N ALA A 47 4.15 -11.32 6.45
CA ALA A 47 2.94 -11.66 5.72
C ALA A 47 3.02 -11.22 4.25
N LEU A 48 3.52 -10.03 3.97
CA LEU A 48 3.73 -9.53 2.61
C LEU A 48 4.73 -10.41 1.83
N VAL A 49 5.84 -10.81 2.47
CA VAL A 49 6.81 -11.73 1.86
C VAL A 49 6.19 -13.09 1.58
N ALA A 50 5.41 -13.63 2.51
CA ALA A 50 4.68 -14.89 2.31
C ALA A 50 3.64 -14.79 1.18
N ALA A 51 3.10 -13.60 0.93
CA ALA A 51 2.21 -13.31 -0.21
C ALA A 51 2.96 -13.05 -1.53
N GLY A 52 4.28 -13.16 -1.55
CA GLY A 52 5.11 -13.04 -2.76
C GLY A 52 5.69 -11.64 -3.02
N VAL A 53 5.53 -10.69 -2.09
CA VAL A 53 6.18 -9.37 -2.22
C VAL A 53 7.68 -9.52 -1.97
N PRO A 54 8.54 -9.12 -2.90
CA PRO A 54 9.98 -9.18 -2.70
C PRO A 54 10.43 -8.28 -1.54
N LEU A 55 11.26 -8.80 -0.65
CA LEU A 55 11.72 -8.07 0.54
C LEU A 55 12.37 -6.71 0.20
N ARG A 56 13.08 -6.62 -0.94
CA ARG A 56 13.68 -5.36 -1.42
C ARG A 56 12.70 -4.24 -1.75
N ARG A 57 11.40 -4.57 -1.87
CA ARG A 57 10.31 -3.60 -2.10
C ARG A 57 9.67 -3.11 -0.81
N ILE A 58 10.12 -3.59 0.32
CA ILE A 58 9.57 -3.26 1.62
C ILE A 58 10.59 -2.43 2.39
N ASP A 59 10.15 -1.28 2.87
CA ASP A 59 10.82 -0.49 3.90
C ASP A 59 10.05 -0.68 5.20
N ALA A 60 10.73 -0.50 6.32
CA ALA A 60 10.11 -0.63 7.63
C ALA A 60 10.62 0.43 8.59
N CYS A 61 9.76 0.88 9.48
CA CYS A 61 10.18 1.76 10.57
C CYS A 61 9.44 1.45 11.87
N ASP A 62 10.18 1.52 12.97
CA ASP A 62 9.65 1.45 14.33
C ASP A 62 10.69 2.03 15.32
N PRO A 63 10.34 3.02 16.15
CA PRO A 63 11.29 3.64 17.04
C PRO A 63 11.74 2.73 18.20
N TYR A 64 10.95 1.71 18.52
CA TYR A 64 11.15 0.88 19.72
C TYR A 64 11.61 -0.54 19.40
N THR A 65 11.11 -1.13 18.31
CA THR A 65 11.31 -2.55 18.02
C THR A 65 12.22 -2.80 16.81
N HIS A 66 12.83 -1.76 16.23
CA HIS A 66 13.69 -1.82 15.05
C HIS A 66 14.79 -2.88 15.14
N GLU A 67 15.40 -3.10 16.34
CA GLU A 67 16.40 -4.14 16.54
C GLU A 67 15.79 -5.55 16.47
N ALA A 68 14.63 -5.77 17.10
CA ALA A 68 13.93 -7.04 17.06
C ALA A 68 13.47 -7.38 15.62
N PHE A 69 12.98 -6.38 14.88
CA PHE A 69 12.65 -6.48 13.47
C PHE A 69 13.87 -6.90 12.64
N SER A 70 14.99 -6.16 12.79
CA SER A 70 16.23 -6.42 12.03
C SER A 70 16.80 -7.79 12.32
N ASN A 71 16.78 -8.22 13.59
CA ASN A 71 17.25 -9.54 14.00
C ASN A 71 16.37 -10.67 13.41
N ARG A 72 15.06 -10.44 13.30
CA ARG A 72 14.12 -11.45 12.79
C ARG A 72 14.14 -11.59 11.28
N LEU A 73 14.23 -10.46 10.56
CA LEU A 73 14.03 -10.43 9.10
C LEU A 73 15.32 -10.20 8.31
N GLY A 74 16.42 -9.86 8.96
CA GLY A 74 17.70 -9.63 8.32
C GLY A 74 17.73 -8.37 7.46
N MET A 75 16.83 -7.42 7.68
CA MET A 75 16.77 -6.17 6.94
C MET A 75 16.82 -4.97 7.89
N GLN A 76 17.20 -3.82 7.35
CA GLN A 76 17.24 -2.57 8.10
C GLN A 76 15.81 -2.11 8.42
N CYS A 77 15.65 -1.57 9.64
CA CYS A 77 14.45 -0.89 10.10
C CYS A 77 14.82 0.52 10.55
N GLU A 78 14.16 1.51 10.00
CA GLU A 78 14.34 2.91 10.39
C GLU A 78 13.71 3.16 11.77
N ARG A 79 14.18 4.19 12.47
CA ARG A 79 13.78 4.46 13.86
C ARG A 79 12.75 5.59 13.97
N TRP A 80 11.96 5.80 12.94
CA TRP A 80 10.98 6.90 12.91
C TRP A 80 9.77 6.60 13.78
N SER A 81 9.46 7.57 14.62
CA SER A 81 8.18 7.65 15.32
C SER A 81 7.11 8.33 14.42
N PHE A 82 5.86 8.30 14.85
CA PHE A 82 4.80 9.08 14.21
C PHE A 82 5.09 10.59 14.22
N GLU A 83 5.76 11.08 15.27
CA GLU A 83 6.14 12.48 15.39
C GLU A 83 7.25 12.83 14.38
N ASP A 84 8.25 11.99 14.21
CA ASP A 84 9.32 12.19 13.21
C ASP A 84 8.71 12.23 11.81
N VAL A 85 7.79 11.31 11.49
CA VAL A 85 7.07 11.29 10.21
C VAL A 85 6.25 12.56 10.03
N ALA A 86 5.48 12.99 11.04
CA ALA A 86 4.70 14.22 10.97
C ALA A 86 5.58 15.46 10.81
N ASN A 87 6.80 15.45 11.33
CA ASN A 87 7.79 16.51 11.20
C ASN A 87 8.58 16.49 9.88
N GLY A 88 8.29 15.55 8.99
CA GLY A 88 8.81 15.54 7.63
C GLY A 88 9.97 14.59 7.35
N GLU A 89 10.29 13.65 8.24
CA GLU A 89 11.38 12.68 8.04
C GLU A 89 11.24 11.86 6.74
N ILE A 90 10.02 11.72 6.24
CA ILE A 90 9.71 10.98 5.01
C ILE A 90 9.41 11.88 3.80
N ALA A 91 9.61 13.19 3.88
CA ALA A 91 9.17 14.16 2.86
C ALA A 91 9.72 13.88 1.45
N ASP A 92 10.95 13.37 1.36
CA ASP A 92 11.64 13.07 0.10
C ASP A 92 11.47 11.62 -0.35
N ARG A 93 10.63 10.84 0.34
CA ARG A 93 10.41 9.42 0.04
C ARG A 93 9.03 9.18 -0.53
N ARG A 94 8.91 8.16 -1.38
CA ARG A 94 7.65 7.78 -2.03
C ARG A 94 7.44 6.28 -1.95
N TRP A 95 6.19 5.90 -1.67
CA TRP A 95 5.75 4.51 -1.65
C TRP A 95 4.41 4.37 -2.35
N ARG A 96 4.16 3.24 -3.00
CA ARG A 96 2.83 2.94 -3.50
C ARG A 96 1.84 2.78 -2.34
N THR A 97 2.27 2.11 -1.28
CA THR A 97 1.40 1.81 -0.14
C THR A 97 2.16 1.95 1.18
N ILE A 98 1.53 2.58 2.13
CA ILE A 98 1.94 2.54 3.54
C ILE A 98 0.95 1.64 4.28
N VAL A 99 1.46 0.68 5.03
CA VAL A 99 0.66 -0.19 5.92
C VAL A 99 0.98 0.14 7.35
N CYS A 100 -0.04 0.41 8.17
CA CYS A 100 0.12 0.60 9.60
C CYS A 100 -0.79 -0.37 10.35
N SER A 101 -0.18 -1.35 11.02
CA SER A 101 -0.89 -2.41 11.71
C SER A 101 -0.81 -2.23 13.21
N PHE A 102 -1.99 -2.18 13.86
CA PHE A 102 -2.16 -2.14 15.32
C PHE A 102 -1.41 -1.00 16.04
N ALA A 103 -1.05 0.08 15.36
CA ALA A 103 -0.27 1.17 15.93
C ALA A 103 -0.90 2.55 15.75
N MET A 104 -1.60 2.84 14.65
CA MET A 104 -2.10 4.20 14.35
C MET A 104 -3.03 4.77 15.43
N HIS A 105 -3.75 3.93 16.18
CA HIS A 105 -4.60 4.36 17.28
C HIS A 105 -3.83 4.92 18.49
N LEU A 106 -2.51 4.69 18.55
CA LEU A 106 -1.61 5.21 19.58
C LEU A 106 -1.13 6.64 19.25
N CYS A 107 -1.33 7.09 18.01
CA CYS A 107 -0.99 8.44 17.60
C CYS A 107 -1.79 9.48 18.39
N SER A 108 -1.12 10.52 18.90
CA SER A 108 -1.80 11.64 19.56
C SER A 108 -2.71 12.36 18.56
N LYS A 109 -3.88 12.78 19.03
CA LYS A 109 -4.84 13.54 18.22
C LYS A 109 -4.28 14.89 17.75
N ASP A 110 -3.32 15.45 18.48
CA ASP A 110 -2.79 16.78 18.22
C ASP A 110 -1.98 16.82 16.92
N TYR A 111 -1.26 15.77 16.59
CA TYR A 111 -0.47 15.71 15.35
C TYR A 111 -0.97 14.66 14.33
N LEU A 112 -2.04 13.94 14.63
CA LEU A 112 -2.63 12.99 13.71
C LEU A 112 -3.01 13.62 12.34
N PRO A 113 -3.59 14.83 12.27
CA PRO A 113 -3.85 15.49 10.99
C PRO A 113 -2.56 15.73 10.18
N THR A 114 -1.52 16.26 10.83
CA THR A 114 -0.22 16.51 10.17
C THR A 114 0.43 15.22 9.71
N LEU A 115 0.37 14.16 10.52
CA LEU A 115 0.83 12.83 10.14
C LEU A 115 0.10 12.34 8.88
N CYS A 116 -1.24 12.41 8.85
CA CYS A 116 -2.03 11.99 7.70
C CYS A 116 -1.68 12.76 6.43
N MET A 117 -1.47 14.07 6.55
CA MET A 117 -1.04 14.90 5.43
C MET A 117 0.34 14.47 4.90
N MET A 118 1.31 14.24 5.78
CA MET A 118 2.65 13.78 5.37
C MET A 118 2.61 12.39 4.72
N LEU A 119 1.81 11.48 5.27
CA LEU A 119 1.62 10.17 4.66
C LEU A 119 0.97 10.27 3.27
N ALA A 120 -0.01 11.17 3.08
CA ALA A 120 -0.66 11.38 1.79
C ALA A 120 0.27 12.01 0.74
N CYS A 121 1.20 12.87 1.17
CA CYS A 121 2.23 13.40 0.28
C CYS A 121 3.27 12.32 -0.12
N SER A 122 3.41 11.27 0.68
CA SER A 122 4.46 10.26 0.50
C SER A 122 3.95 8.93 -0.05
N ALA A 123 2.63 8.69 -0.08
CA ALA A 123 2.09 7.43 -0.58
C ALA A 123 0.76 7.60 -1.30
N LYS A 124 0.54 6.74 -2.29
CA LYS A 124 -0.73 6.66 -3.02
C LYS A 124 -1.83 6.01 -2.18
N HIS A 125 -1.47 5.02 -1.38
CA HIS A 125 -2.41 4.25 -0.57
C HIS A 125 -1.95 4.17 0.89
N LEU A 126 -2.92 4.22 1.80
CA LEU A 126 -2.72 3.96 3.22
C LEU A 126 -3.66 2.84 3.66
N VAL A 127 -3.10 1.78 4.22
CA VAL A 127 -3.84 0.65 4.78
C VAL A 127 -3.67 0.64 6.29
N ILE A 128 -4.76 0.72 7.02
CA ILE A 128 -4.77 0.67 8.47
C ILE A 128 -5.45 -0.62 8.92
N LEU A 129 -4.74 -1.40 9.75
CA LEU A 129 -5.27 -2.55 10.46
C LEU A 129 -5.36 -2.19 11.94
N THR A 130 -6.55 -2.29 12.54
CA THR A 130 -6.75 -1.92 13.94
C THR A 130 -7.88 -2.71 14.60
N PRO A 131 -7.77 -3.07 15.88
CA PRO A 131 -8.87 -3.63 16.65
C PRO A 131 -9.86 -2.54 17.10
N HIS A 132 -9.51 -1.27 16.94
CA HIS A 132 -10.28 -0.13 17.43
C HIS A 132 -11.07 0.55 16.32
N LYS A 133 -12.15 1.25 16.69
CA LYS A 133 -12.87 2.13 15.76
C LYS A 133 -12.00 3.31 15.30
N ARG A 134 -10.97 3.68 16.06
CA ARG A 134 -10.05 4.80 15.78
C ARG A 134 -8.67 4.33 15.32
N PRO A 135 -7.90 5.20 14.61
CA PRO A 135 -8.35 6.48 14.09
C PRO A 135 -9.24 6.31 12.86
N GLU A 136 -10.20 7.21 12.69
CA GLU A 136 -10.83 7.50 11.41
C GLU A 136 -10.11 8.72 10.85
N ILE A 137 -9.66 8.63 9.61
CA ILE A 137 -9.00 9.74 8.93
C ILE A 137 -10.09 10.62 8.35
N ASP A 138 -10.08 11.88 8.74
CA ASP A 138 -10.98 12.88 8.20
C ASP A 138 -10.45 13.37 6.84
N VAL A 139 -11.30 13.36 5.83
CA VAL A 139 -10.98 13.90 4.49
C VAL A 139 -10.53 15.36 4.56
N ALA A 140 -11.05 16.13 5.53
CA ALA A 140 -10.66 17.50 5.75
C ALA A 140 -9.19 17.69 6.17
N TRP A 141 -8.52 16.64 6.63
CA TRP A 141 -7.07 16.70 6.94
C TRP A 141 -6.18 16.67 5.69
N GLY A 142 -6.79 16.51 4.53
CA GLY A 142 -6.13 16.59 3.23
C GLY A 142 -5.43 15.30 2.80
N GLY A 143 -5.73 14.85 1.61
CA GLY A 143 -4.98 13.87 0.88
C GLY A 143 -5.52 12.47 0.85
N PHE A 144 -6.15 11.93 1.89
CA PHE A 144 -6.67 10.58 1.87
C PHE A 144 -8.20 10.53 1.87
N THR A 145 -8.75 9.78 0.92
CA THR A 145 -10.17 9.43 0.86
C THR A 145 -10.33 7.95 1.21
N LEU A 146 -11.30 7.62 2.04
CA LEU A 146 -11.61 6.23 2.37
C LEU A 146 -12.14 5.52 1.13
N HIS A 147 -11.44 4.47 0.70
CA HIS A 147 -11.81 3.66 -0.45
C HIS A 147 -12.54 2.39 -0.04
N ARG A 148 -12.12 1.76 1.05
CA ARG A 148 -12.73 0.53 1.54
C ARG A 148 -12.63 0.41 3.06
N ARG A 149 -13.75 0.01 3.66
CA ARG A 149 -13.80 -0.39 5.06
C ARG A 149 -14.21 -1.86 5.13
N GLU A 150 -13.50 -2.65 5.92
CA GLU A 150 -13.82 -4.05 6.11
C GLU A 150 -13.55 -4.45 7.56
N VAL A 151 -14.48 -5.19 8.16
CA VAL A 151 -14.28 -5.83 9.46
C VAL A 151 -13.96 -7.30 9.21
N ARG A 152 -12.73 -7.67 9.53
CA ARG A 152 -12.26 -9.05 9.46
C ARG A 152 -12.26 -9.65 10.85
N ASP A 153 -12.65 -10.89 10.91
CA ASP A 153 -12.71 -11.70 12.12
C ASP A 153 -13.87 -11.36 13.07
N LYS A 154 -14.72 -12.36 13.25
CA LYS A 154 -15.92 -12.29 14.08
C LYS A 154 -15.61 -12.17 15.58
N TYR A 155 -14.44 -12.65 16.02
CA TYR A 155 -14.07 -12.70 17.43
C TYR A 155 -13.21 -11.52 17.85
N TRP A 156 -12.25 -11.08 17.00
CA TRP A 156 -11.28 -10.02 17.33
C TRP A 156 -11.65 -8.66 16.74
N ARG A 157 -12.67 -8.61 15.87
CA ARG A 157 -13.17 -7.38 15.21
C ARG A 157 -12.04 -6.52 14.65
N ILE A 158 -11.09 -7.15 13.95
CA ILE A 158 -10.03 -6.42 13.26
C ILE A 158 -10.65 -5.65 12.10
N ARG A 159 -10.42 -4.34 12.09
CA ARG A 159 -10.87 -3.43 11.05
C ARG A 159 -9.72 -3.16 10.09
N LEU A 160 -9.99 -3.35 8.81
CA LEU A 160 -9.14 -2.90 7.74
C LEU A 160 -9.79 -1.65 7.13
N ARG A 161 -9.02 -0.59 6.98
CA ARG A 161 -9.41 0.61 6.22
C ARG A 161 -8.36 0.88 5.17
N TRP A 162 -8.80 1.01 3.95
CA TRP A 162 -7.96 1.36 2.82
C TRP A 162 -8.33 2.75 2.33
N TYR A 163 -7.36 3.64 2.28
CA TYR A 163 -7.47 5.01 1.81
C TYR A 163 -6.63 5.19 0.54
N SER A 164 -7.07 6.08 -0.34
CA SER A 164 -6.35 6.47 -1.56
C SER A 164 -6.32 7.98 -1.71
N THR A 165 -5.30 8.49 -2.38
CA THR A 165 -5.21 9.91 -2.74
C THR A 165 -5.97 10.25 -4.03
N ASP A 166 -6.33 9.26 -4.87
CA ASP A 166 -6.81 9.48 -6.24
C ASP A 166 -8.31 9.25 -6.45
N ALA A 167 -9.00 8.57 -5.55
CA ALA A 167 -10.36 8.14 -5.83
C ALA A 167 -11.41 8.94 -5.07
N PRO A 168 -12.44 9.48 -5.75
CA PRO A 168 -13.68 9.82 -5.07
C PRO A 168 -14.25 8.56 -4.42
N VAL A 169 -14.85 8.70 -3.24
CA VAL A 169 -15.63 7.62 -2.62
C VAL A 169 -16.82 7.35 -3.53
N ASP A 170 -16.92 6.17 -4.09
CA ASP A 170 -18.20 5.70 -4.61
C ASP A 170 -19.10 5.51 -3.39
N ASP A 171 -20.11 6.37 -3.23
CA ASP A 171 -21.04 6.36 -2.09
C ASP A 171 -21.76 5.01 -1.89
N ASP A 172 -21.78 4.17 -2.91
CA ASP A 172 -22.36 2.82 -2.89
C ASP A 172 -21.49 1.76 -2.18
N ALA A 173 -20.24 2.08 -1.83
CA ALA A 173 -19.34 1.13 -1.15
C ALA A 173 -19.37 1.21 0.38
N VAL A 174 -20.09 2.17 0.94
CA VAL A 174 -20.26 2.35 2.38
C VAL A 174 -21.61 1.79 2.82
N GLU A 175 -21.84 0.49 2.59
CA GLU A 175 -22.90 -0.20 3.32
C GLU A 175 -22.50 -0.20 4.80
N GLY A 176 -23.18 0.65 5.55
CA GLY A 176 -23.00 0.77 6.98
C GLY A 176 -23.56 -0.48 7.67
N ASP A 177 -22.70 -1.30 8.22
CA ASP A 177 -23.07 -2.15 9.33
C ASP A 177 -23.16 -1.28 10.60
N ASP A 178 -24.25 -0.53 10.70
CA ASP A 178 -24.67 0.16 11.93
C ASP A 178 -25.31 -0.87 12.92
N ASP A 179 -24.77 -2.06 13.03
CA ASP A 179 -25.12 -3.02 14.06
C ASP A 179 -24.13 -2.94 15.22
N ASP A 180 -24.21 -1.88 16.02
CA ASP A 180 -23.46 -1.82 17.26
C ASP A 180 -24.14 -0.99 18.35
N ASP A 181 -25.41 -1.34 18.67
CA ASP A 181 -26.02 -1.10 19.96
C ASP A 181 -26.28 -2.46 20.64
N LEU A 182 -25.25 -3.07 21.20
CA LEU A 182 -25.39 -4.03 22.29
C LEU A 182 -24.31 -3.75 23.33
N GLU A 183 -24.79 -3.36 24.49
CA GLU A 183 -24.17 -3.12 25.77
C GLU A 183 -23.11 -4.13 26.19
#